data_47086b0231f17939f68620480a12db0e
#
_entry.id   47086b0231f17939f68620480a12db0e
#
_cell.length_a   1.000
_cell.length_b   1.000
_cell.length_c   1.000
_cell.angle_alpha   90.00
_cell.angle_beta   90.00
_cell.angle_gamma   90.00
#
_symmetry.space_group_name_H-M   'P 1'
#
loop_
_entity.id
_entity.type
_entity.pdbx_description
1 polymer ?
#
loop_
_entity_poly.entity_id
_entity_poly.type
_entity_poly.pdbx_seq_one_letter_code
_entity_poly.pdbx_strand_id
1 'polypeptide(L)'
;MKIIFTSTLFILFTGIIFSQTCVQNYVGMYKIDLDETISTIKETDPEKAKEAPPKNFIRMMEETTMEIKATRLELNMMGRINGIDIHPKASVKEGGSCDLHFVVPEGQLPEGVIAPFLTIYEGKNNTIALKSTGGSNDMDNYIWTKIE
;
A
#
# COMPACT_ATOMS: atom_id res chain seq x y z
N MET A 1 18.38 65.37 -11.44
CA MET A 1 17.76 64.40 -10.49
C MET A 1 17.45 63.11 -11.24
N LYS A 2 18.33 62.14 -11.15
CA LYS A 2 18.15 60.83 -11.86
C LYS A 2 17.49 59.87 -10.91
N ILE A 3 16.26 59.51 -11.18
CA ILE A 3 15.52 58.48 -10.45
C ILE A 3 15.93 57.14 -11.05
N ILE A 4 16.72 56.39 -10.28
CA ILE A 4 17.09 55.02 -10.60
C ILE A 4 15.95 54.15 -10.12
N PHE A 5 15.12 53.65 -11.04
CA PHE A 5 14.16 52.58 -10.77
C PHE A 5 14.91 51.26 -10.69
N THR A 6 15.25 50.85 -9.47
CA THR A 6 15.68 49.47 -9.19
C THR A 6 14.45 48.59 -9.24
N SER A 7 14.23 47.95 -10.40
CA SER A 7 13.23 46.92 -10.57
C SER A 7 13.69 45.68 -9.85
N THR A 8 13.23 45.50 -8.63
CA THR A 8 13.44 44.28 -7.88
C THR A 8 12.51 43.21 -8.49
N LEU A 9 13.08 42.40 -9.39
CA LEU A 9 12.43 41.24 -9.94
C LEU A 9 12.25 40.22 -8.82
N PHE A 10 11.10 40.26 -8.17
CA PHE A 10 10.66 39.19 -7.26
C PHE A 10 10.37 37.95 -8.11
N ILE A 11 11.37 37.09 -8.27
CA ILE A 11 11.18 35.76 -8.79
C ILE A 11 10.41 35.01 -7.71
N LEU A 12 9.09 34.98 -7.82
CA LEU A 12 8.24 34.05 -7.15
C LEU A 12 8.62 32.66 -7.68
N PHE A 13 9.61 32.06 -7.06
CA PHE A 13 9.75 30.62 -7.07
C PHE A 13 8.50 30.06 -6.38
N THR A 14 7.43 29.92 -7.13
CA THR A 14 6.40 28.95 -6.79
C THR A 14 7.06 27.59 -6.88
N GLY A 15 7.74 27.22 -5.81
CA GLY A 15 8.14 25.85 -5.61
C GLY A 15 6.87 25.02 -5.73
N ILE A 16 6.73 24.34 -6.86
CA ILE A 16 5.83 23.21 -6.96
C ILE A 16 6.43 22.23 -5.96
N ILE A 17 5.93 22.33 -4.72
CA ILE A 17 6.13 21.26 -3.75
C ILE A 17 5.38 20.09 -4.38
N PHE A 18 6.09 19.28 -5.17
CA PHE A 18 5.66 17.93 -5.42
C PHE A 18 5.55 17.32 -4.03
N SER A 19 4.37 17.37 -3.47
CA SER A 19 3.99 16.54 -2.35
C SER A 19 4.25 15.12 -2.81
N GLN A 20 5.46 14.61 -2.52
CA GLN A 20 5.76 13.20 -2.74
C GLN A 20 4.68 12.48 -1.97
N THR A 21 3.75 11.89 -2.69
CA THR A 21 2.71 11.11 -2.06
C THR A 21 3.40 10.00 -1.29
N CYS A 22 2.96 9.72 -0.07
CA CYS A 22 3.56 8.70 0.80
C CYS A 22 3.86 7.38 0.07
N VAL A 23 3.09 7.06 -0.96
CA VAL A 23 3.25 5.83 -1.75
C VAL A 23 4.55 5.75 -2.55
N GLN A 24 5.23 6.87 -2.83
CA GLN A 24 6.46 6.86 -3.65
C GLN A 24 7.57 5.99 -3.05
N ASN A 25 7.63 5.91 -1.73
CA ASN A 25 8.59 5.05 -1.04
C ASN A 25 8.29 3.55 -1.22
N TYR A 26 7.06 3.22 -1.59
CA TYR A 26 6.56 1.85 -1.72
C TYR A 26 6.31 1.43 -3.16
N VAL A 27 6.52 2.31 -4.13
CA VAL A 27 6.42 1.93 -5.55
C VAL A 27 7.42 0.82 -5.86
N GLY A 28 6.93 -0.23 -6.50
CA GLY A 28 7.74 -1.39 -6.86
C GLY A 28 6.96 -2.70 -6.84
N MET A 29 7.68 -3.77 -7.10
CA MET A 29 7.14 -5.12 -7.13
C MET A 29 7.48 -5.87 -5.84
N TYR A 30 6.51 -6.62 -5.36
CA TYR A 30 6.57 -7.37 -4.10
C TYR A 30 6.13 -8.81 -4.31
N LYS A 31 6.66 -9.70 -3.49
CA LYS A 31 6.18 -11.06 -3.34
C LYS A 31 5.88 -11.36 -1.86
N ILE A 32 5.04 -12.35 -1.62
CA ILE A 32 4.75 -12.79 -0.26
C ILE A 32 6.01 -13.42 0.34
N ASP A 33 6.40 -12.94 1.52
CA ASP A 33 7.39 -13.59 2.37
C ASP A 33 6.68 -14.71 3.14
N LEU A 34 6.88 -15.94 2.66
CA LEU A 34 6.15 -17.09 3.19
C LEU A 34 6.51 -17.38 4.65
N ASP A 35 7.79 -17.32 4.99
CA ASP A 35 8.28 -17.63 6.33
C ASP A 35 7.80 -16.60 7.36
N GLU A 36 7.93 -15.32 7.07
CA GLU A 36 7.42 -14.22 7.90
C GLU A 36 5.89 -14.25 7.99
N THR A 37 5.20 -14.54 6.88
CA THR A 37 3.74 -14.66 6.86
C THR A 37 3.25 -15.80 7.75
N ILE A 38 3.86 -16.98 7.66
CA ILE A 38 3.52 -18.14 8.51
C ILE A 38 3.82 -17.83 9.97
N SER A 39 4.95 -17.17 10.27
CA SER A 39 5.28 -16.74 11.62
C SER A 39 4.22 -15.79 12.19
N THR A 40 3.80 -14.79 11.41
CA THR A 40 2.77 -13.82 11.79
C THR A 40 1.42 -14.50 12.04
N ILE A 41 1.03 -15.44 11.19
CA ILE A 41 -0.21 -16.21 11.39
C ILE A 41 -0.17 -17.03 12.68
N LYS A 42 0.98 -17.65 12.98
CA LYS A 42 1.15 -18.41 14.23
C LYS A 42 1.03 -17.56 15.48
N GLU A 43 1.49 -16.33 15.42
CA GLU A 43 1.42 -15.39 16.54
C GLU A 43 0.00 -14.82 16.72
N THR A 44 -0.70 -14.54 15.61
CA THR A 44 -2.02 -13.90 15.63
C THR A 44 -3.18 -14.89 15.79
N ASP A 45 -3.04 -16.10 15.26
CA ASP A 45 -4.04 -17.17 15.33
C ASP A 45 -3.39 -18.53 15.61
N PRO A 46 -3.13 -18.85 16.90
CA PRO A 46 -2.51 -20.12 17.28
C PRO A 46 -3.33 -21.37 16.92
N GLU A 47 -4.63 -21.24 16.71
CA GLU A 47 -5.48 -22.36 16.29
C GLU A 47 -5.24 -22.71 14.83
N LYS A 48 -5.20 -21.73 13.94
CA LYS A 48 -4.81 -21.94 12.53
C LYS A 48 -3.37 -22.45 12.40
N ALA A 49 -2.52 -22.15 13.36
CA ALA A 49 -1.13 -22.58 13.38
C ALA A 49 -0.93 -24.09 13.62
N LYS A 50 -1.94 -24.77 14.15
CA LYS A 50 -1.85 -26.22 14.46
C LYS A 50 -1.86 -27.11 13.21
N GLU A 51 -2.39 -26.60 12.11
CA GLU A 51 -2.44 -27.32 10.85
C GLU A 51 -1.40 -26.74 9.88
N ALA A 52 -0.65 -27.63 9.21
CA ALA A 52 0.22 -27.20 8.13
C ALA A 52 -0.62 -26.63 6.97
N PRO A 53 -0.25 -25.48 6.41
CA PRO A 53 -0.99 -24.92 5.28
C PRO A 53 -1.09 -25.93 4.14
N PRO A 54 -2.24 -26.03 3.47
CA PRO A 54 -2.39 -26.92 2.31
C PRO A 54 -1.35 -26.57 1.24
N LYS A 55 -0.80 -27.58 0.57
CA LYS A 55 0.23 -27.39 -0.48
C LYS A 55 -0.22 -26.43 -1.58
N ASN A 56 -1.50 -26.47 -1.95
CA ASN A 56 -2.06 -25.57 -2.96
C ASN A 56 -2.06 -24.10 -2.47
N PHE A 57 -2.25 -23.88 -1.19
CA PHE A 57 -2.20 -22.54 -0.60
C PHE A 57 -0.78 -22.00 -0.58
N ILE A 58 0.20 -22.83 -0.20
CA ILE A 58 1.62 -22.46 -0.27
C ILE A 58 2.01 -22.07 -1.69
N ARG A 59 1.67 -22.91 -2.67
CA ARG A 59 1.95 -22.62 -4.08
C ARG A 59 1.29 -21.33 -4.55
N MET A 60 0.04 -21.09 -4.17
CA MET A 60 -0.66 -19.86 -4.51
C MET A 60 0.09 -18.64 -3.94
N MET A 61 0.56 -18.71 -2.70
CA MET A 61 1.31 -17.61 -2.09
C MET A 61 2.67 -17.39 -2.77
N GLU A 62 3.40 -18.45 -3.10
CA GLU A 62 4.68 -18.37 -3.82
C GLU A 62 4.55 -17.75 -5.21
N GLU A 63 3.43 -17.99 -5.90
CA GLU A 63 3.15 -17.48 -7.25
C GLU A 63 2.42 -16.12 -7.23
N THR A 64 2.12 -15.56 -6.04
CA THR A 64 1.44 -14.27 -5.90
C THR A 64 2.45 -13.13 -5.84
N THR A 65 2.28 -12.16 -6.71
CA THR A 65 3.03 -10.91 -6.70
C THR A 65 2.10 -9.71 -6.65
N MET A 66 2.59 -8.63 -6.09
CA MET A 66 1.89 -7.36 -6.00
C MET A 66 2.77 -6.26 -6.57
N GLU A 67 2.20 -5.38 -7.38
CA GLU A 67 2.89 -4.18 -7.84
C GLU A 67 2.16 -2.94 -7.31
N ILE A 68 2.89 -2.10 -6.60
CA ILE A 68 2.41 -0.79 -6.14
C ILE A 68 2.93 0.25 -7.10
N LYS A 69 2.02 0.96 -7.76
CA LYS A 69 2.27 2.12 -8.61
C LYS A 69 1.76 3.39 -7.92
N ALA A 70 2.11 4.54 -8.41
CA ALA A 70 1.71 5.83 -7.82
C ALA A 70 0.18 5.97 -7.65
N THR A 71 -0.59 5.42 -8.58
CA THR A 71 -2.06 5.56 -8.61
C THR A 71 -2.80 4.23 -8.81
N ARG A 72 -2.09 3.11 -8.72
CA ARG A 72 -2.70 1.79 -8.98
C ARG A 72 -2.01 0.71 -8.18
N LEU A 73 -2.80 -0.21 -7.65
CA LEU A 73 -2.36 -1.44 -7.02
C LEU A 73 -2.73 -2.61 -7.94
N GLU A 74 -1.78 -3.47 -8.26
CA GLU A 74 -2.01 -4.66 -9.06
C GLU A 74 -1.60 -5.90 -8.27
N LEU A 75 -2.49 -6.88 -8.24
CA LEU A 75 -2.24 -8.17 -7.61
C LEU A 75 -2.28 -9.25 -8.69
N ASN A 76 -1.18 -9.96 -8.87
CA ASN A 76 -1.10 -11.10 -9.78
C ASN A 76 -1.15 -12.39 -8.96
N MET A 77 -2.24 -13.12 -9.09
CA MET A 77 -2.42 -14.42 -8.46
C MET A 77 -2.49 -15.50 -9.52
N MET A 78 -1.50 -16.36 -9.57
CA MET A 78 -1.45 -17.49 -10.53
C MET A 78 -1.70 -17.06 -11.98
N GLY A 79 -1.10 -15.95 -12.40
CA GLY A 79 -1.24 -15.41 -13.76
C GLY A 79 -2.50 -14.57 -14.02
N ARG A 80 -3.37 -14.40 -13.03
CA ARG A 80 -4.52 -13.49 -13.12
C ARG A 80 -4.18 -12.16 -12.47
N ILE A 81 -4.16 -11.11 -13.26
CA ILE A 81 -3.87 -9.75 -12.79
C ILE A 81 -5.19 -9.05 -12.46
N ASN A 82 -5.33 -8.65 -11.20
CA ASN A 82 -6.41 -7.79 -10.73
C ASN A 82 -5.78 -6.45 -10.32
N GLY A 83 -6.26 -5.37 -10.91
CA GLY A 83 -5.78 -4.03 -10.61
C GLY A 83 -6.90 -3.14 -10.09
N ILE A 84 -6.58 -2.29 -9.13
CA ILE A 84 -7.48 -1.28 -8.61
C ILE A 84 -6.77 0.06 -8.59
N ASP A 85 -7.46 1.10 -9.02
CA ASP A 85 -6.95 2.46 -8.91
C ASP A 85 -7.01 2.93 -7.45
N ILE A 86 -5.95 3.63 -7.03
CA ILE A 86 -5.78 4.08 -5.66
C ILE A 86 -5.53 5.58 -5.59
N HIS A 87 -5.93 6.16 -4.47
CA HIS A 87 -5.62 7.53 -4.10
C HIS A 87 -4.83 7.52 -2.78
N PRO A 88 -3.48 7.58 -2.85
CA PRO A 88 -2.65 7.49 -1.65
C PRO A 88 -2.77 8.74 -0.77
N LYS A 89 -2.83 8.54 0.53
CA LYS A 89 -2.83 9.61 1.55
C LYS A 89 -1.92 9.21 2.70
N ALA A 90 -1.34 10.20 3.38
CA ALA A 90 -0.61 9.95 4.61
C ALA A 90 -1.52 9.23 5.61
N SER A 91 -1.02 8.16 6.23
CA SER A 91 -1.83 7.38 7.17
C SER A 91 -2.11 8.17 8.45
N VAL A 92 -3.35 8.04 8.93
CA VAL A 92 -3.76 8.50 10.26
C VAL A 92 -3.77 7.35 11.29
N LYS A 93 -3.43 6.14 10.85
CA LYS A 93 -3.34 4.96 11.72
C LYS A 93 -2.01 4.95 12.45
N GLU A 94 -2.03 4.58 13.72
CA GLU A 94 -0.82 4.44 14.52
C GLU A 94 0.12 3.40 13.89
N GLY A 95 1.38 3.79 13.65
CA GLY A 95 2.38 2.96 12.97
C GLY A 95 2.16 2.76 11.48
N GLY A 96 1.07 3.27 10.90
CA GLY A 96 0.83 3.23 9.47
C GLY A 96 1.59 4.33 8.73
N SER A 97 2.12 4.02 7.56
CA SER A 97 2.92 4.94 6.76
C SER A 97 2.12 5.61 5.65
N CYS A 98 1.25 4.85 4.99
CA CYS A 98 0.47 5.32 3.85
C CYS A 98 -0.86 4.58 3.76
N ASP A 99 -1.95 5.30 3.51
CA ASP A 99 -3.27 4.73 3.25
C ASP A 99 -3.56 4.76 1.74
N LEU A 100 -3.80 3.58 1.17
CA LEU A 100 -4.14 3.38 -0.24
C LEU A 100 -5.67 3.33 -0.37
N HIS A 101 -6.30 4.48 -0.57
CA HIS A 101 -7.75 4.56 -0.74
C HIS A 101 -8.15 4.05 -2.13
N PHE A 102 -9.07 3.11 -2.18
CA PHE A 102 -9.57 2.58 -3.45
C PHE A 102 -10.46 3.61 -4.14
N VAL A 103 -10.23 3.80 -5.43
CA VAL A 103 -11.08 4.64 -6.27
C VAL A 103 -12.31 3.81 -6.64
N VAL A 104 -13.44 4.16 -6.05
CA VAL A 104 -14.72 3.51 -6.32
C VAL A 104 -15.54 4.43 -7.23
N PRO A 105 -16.10 3.93 -8.34
CA PRO A 105 -16.93 4.72 -9.22
C PRO A 105 -18.11 5.36 -8.48
N GLU A 106 -18.48 6.56 -8.92
CA GLU A 106 -19.60 7.31 -8.33
C GLU A 106 -20.89 6.49 -8.37
N GLY A 107 -21.63 6.47 -7.26
CA GLY A 107 -22.88 5.72 -7.13
C GLY A 107 -22.73 4.23 -6.77
N GLN A 108 -21.52 3.70 -6.68
CA GLN A 108 -21.31 2.30 -6.25
C GLN A 108 -21.20 2.12 -4.73
N LEU A 109 -20.97 3.21 -4.00
CA LEU A 109 -21.01 3.18 -2.53
C LEU A 109 -22.34 3.79 -2.05
N PRO A 110 -22.96 3.18 -1.03
CA PRO A 110 -24.10 3.81 -0.35
C PRO A 110 -23.69 5.16 0.24
N GLU A 111 -24.66 6.07 0.36
CA GLU A 111 -24.43 7.38 0.97
C GLU A 111 -23.87 7.23 2.40
N GLY A 112 -22.82 7.97 2.71
CA GLY A 112 -22.16 7.93 4.02
C GLY A 112 -21.17 6.77 4.24
N VAL A 113 -21.01 5.88 3.27
CA VAL A 113 -20.00 4.80 3.34
C VAL A 113 -18.65 5.29 2.82
N ILE A 114 -17.64 5.14 3.65
CA ILE A 114 -16.25 5.46 3.27
C ILE A 114 -15.72 4.36 2.35
N ALA A 115 -15.08 4.74 1.24
CA ALA A 115 -14.41 3.79 0.37
C ALA A 115 -13.36 2.98 1.17
N PRO A 116 -13.25 1.67 0.93
CA PRO A 116 -12.25 0.86 1.60
C PRO A 116 -10.85 1.33 1.24
N PHE A 117 -9.91 1.12 2.15
CA PHE A 117 -8.51 1.40 1.92
C PHE A 117 -7.61 0.38 2.62
N LEU A 118 -6.39 0.27 2.15
CA LEU A 118 -5.33 -0.51 2.77
C LEU A 118 -4.32 0.43 3.40
N THR A 119 -3.91 0.15 4.63
CA THR A 119 -2.81 0.88 5.28
C THR A 119 -1.52 0.08 5.14
N ILE A 120 -0.47 0.74 4.67
CA ILE A 120 0.88 0.18 4.61
C ILE A 120 1.53 0.32 5.98
N TYR A 121 2.04 -0.78 6.52
CA TYR A 121 2.91 -0.83 7.69
C TYR A 121 4.29 -1.31 7.26
N GLU A 122 5.31 -0.58 7.66
CA GLU A 122 6.69 -0.98 7.40
C GLU A 122 7.11 -2.10 8.36
N GLY A 123 7.73 -3.13 7.79
CA GLY A 123 8.38 -4.20 8.51
C GLY A 123 9.90 -4.06 8.50
N LYS A 124 10.59 -5.09 8.94
CA LYS A 124 12.04 -5.19 8.86
C LYS A 124 12.47 -5.64 7.46
N ASN A 125 13.72 -5.35 7.07
CA ASN A 125 14.33 -5.90 5.85
C ASN A 125 13.55 -5.60 4.55
N ASN A 126 13.06 -4.37 4.37
CA ASN A 126 12.27 -3.96 3.21
C ASN A 126 10.96 -4.73 3.01
N THR A 127 10.39 -5.22 4.10
CA THR A 127 9.06 -5.82 4.08
C THR A 127 7.98 -4.80 4.40
N ILE A 128 6.77 -5.06 3.91
CA ILE A 128 5.57 -4.30 4.25
C ILE A 128 4.43 -5.26 4.59
N ALA A 129 3.52 -4.81 5.44
CA ALA A 129 2.22 -5.43 5.65
C ALA A 129 1.13 -4.47 5.15
N LEU A 130 0.08 -5.02 4.54
CA LEU A 130 -1.11 -4.27 4.13
C LEU A 130 -2.26 -4.69 5.04
N LYS A 131 -2.90 -3.72 5.70
CA LYS A 131 -4.06 -4.00 6.57
C LYS A 131 -5.27 -3.26 6.06
N SER A 132 -6.38 -3.99 5.92
CA SER A 132 -7.65 -3.43 5.46
C SER A 132 -8.36 -2.63 6.56
N THR A 133 -9.19 -1.68 6.15
CA THR A 133 -10.12 -1.01 7.05
C THR A 133 -11.41 -1.81 7.15
N GLY A 134 -11.84 -2.08 8.38
CA GLY A 134 -13.20 -2.57 8.64
C GLY A 134 -13.37 -4.08 8.77
N GLY A 135 -12.31 -4.83 8.95
CA GLY A 135 -12.41 -6.27 9.27
C GLY A 135 -11.11 -7.01 9.02
N SER A 136 -10.92 -8.14 9.68
CA SER A 136 -9.81 -9.03 9.39
C SER A 136 -10.02 -9.68 8.03
N ASN A 137 -9.20 -9.31 7.08
CA ASN A 137 -9.07 -10.03 5.83
C ASN A 137 -7.89 -11.02 5.97
N ASP A 138 -7.96 -12.18 5.36
CA ASP A 138 -6.84 -13.13 5.39
C ASP A 138 -5.53 -12.52 4.88
N MET A 139 -5.62 -11.55 3.98
CA MET A 139 -4.47 -10.80 3.46
C MET A 139 -3.83 -9.85 4.48
N ASP A 140 -4.51 -9.50 5.57
CA ASP A 140 -3.97 -8.59 6.61
C ASP A 140 -2.78 -9.20 7.36
N ASN A 141 -2.59 -10.51 7.24
CA ASN A 141 -1.47 -11.23 7.85
C ASN A 141 -0.31 -11.49 6.87
N TYR A 142 -0.47 -11.11 5.58
CA TYR A 142 0.59 -11.34 4.60
C TYR A 142 1.68 -10.29 4.73
N ILE A 143 2.90 -10.79 4.79
CA ILE A 143 4.11 -9.96 4.75
C ILE A 143 4.66 -9.98 3.33
N TRP A 144 4.95 -8.81 2.81
CA TRP A 144 5.38 -8.62 1.44
C TRP A 144 6.82 -8.11 1.41
N THR A 145 7.68 -8.81 0.71
CA THR A 145 9.09 -8.41 0.50
C THR A 145 9.22 -7.75 -0.85
N LYS A 146 9.83 -6.57 -0.90
CA LYS A 146 10.14 -5.85 -2.14
C LYS A 146 11.19 -6.63 -2.93
N ILE A 147 10.91 -6.84 -4.23
CA ILE A 147 11.82 -7.56 -5.15
C ILE A 147 12.37 -6.66 -6.25
N GLU A 148 11.69 -5.52 -6.55
CA GLU A 148 12.13 -4.49 -7.49
C GLU A 148 11.66 -3.10 -7.07
#